data_bd5b0268cf0ebc740eb938881070e0d4
#
_entry.id   bd5b0268cf0ebc740eb938881070e0d4
#
_cell.length_a   1.000
_cell.length_b   1.000
_cell.length_c   1.000
_cell.angle_alpha   90.00
_cell.angle_beta   90.00
_cell.angle_gamma   90.00
#
_symmetry.space_group_name_H-M   'P 1'
#
loop_
_entity.id
_entity.type
_entity.pdbx_description
1 polymer ?
#
loop_
_entity_poly.entity_id
_entity_poly.type
_entity_poly.pdbx_seq_one_letter_code
_entity_poly.pdbx_strand_id
1 'polypeptide(L)'
;MAYSGPTNKATSDLVTAAHWNQDVVANIVALADGVIIVTIDGDGSVPSTGIVARLSVPTPLTITQVTLLADVSGNIVFDIWKDSFANYPPTVADTITASAKPTLSGAIKSQDGTLTGWTTSLNSGDTIFINLDSIATITYCTMMLKVKQA
;
A
#
# COMPACT_ATOMS: atom_id res chain seq x y z
N MET A 1 -0.58 7.78 13.86
CA MET A 1 -0.87 8.00 15.30
C MET A 1 -0.03 7.00 16.09
N ALA A 2 0.67 7.41 17.15
CA ALA A 2 1.48 6.50 17.94
C ALA A 2 0.63 5.78 18.99
N TYR A 3 0.95 4.53 19.30
CA TYR A 3 0.38 3.81 20.43
C TYR A 3 0.67 4.58 21.73
N SER A 4 -0.37 4.82 22.55
CA SER A 4 -0.22 5.33 23.91
C SER A 4 -0.58 4.22 24.88
N GLY A 5 0.26 4.00 25.89
CA GLY A 5 -0.05 3.04 26.95
C GLY A 5 -1.32 3.43 27.69
N PRO A 6 -2.04 2.45 28.26
CA PRO A 6 -3.25 2.72 29.04
C PRO A 6 -2.89 3.57 30.28
N THR A 7 -3.75 4.55 30.58
CA THR A 7 -3.60 5.34 31.82
C THR A 7 -4.06 4.49 33.01
N ASN A 8 -3.19 4.39 34.04
CA ASN A 8 -3.57 3.72 35.28
C ASN A 8 -4.77 4.44 35.92
N LYS A 9 -5.87 3.69 36.14
CA LYS A 9 -7.09 4.16 36.80
C LYS A 9 -7.28 3.45 38.12
N ALA A 10 -7.71 4.17 39.15
CA ALA A 10 -8.17 3.52 40.37
C ALA A 10 -9.51 2.84 40.11
N THR A 11 -9.86 1.82 40.89
CA THR A 11 -11.11 1.07 40.74
C THR A 11 -12.37 1.93 40.92
N SER A 12 -12.23 3.10 41.53
CA SER A 12 -13.31 4.08 41.73
C SER A 12 -13.41 5.15 40.64
N ASP A 13 -12.46 5.21 39.72
CA ASP A 13 -12.47 6.24 38.68
C ASP A 13 -13.55 5.95 37.62
N LEU A 14 -14.36 6.99 37.35
CA LEU A 14 -15.33 6.93 36.28
C LEU A 14 -14.58 6.98 34.91
N VAL A 15 -14.84 6.03 34.03
CA VAL A 15 -14.35 6.07 32.66
C VAL A 15 -15.15 7.10 31.88
N THR A 16 -14.53 8.25 31.61
CA THR A 16 -15.14 9.32 30.81
C THR A 16 -14.98 9.04 29.31
N ALA A 17 -15.76 9.74 28.47
CA ALA A 17 -15.59 9.68 27.02
C ALA A 17 -14.16 10.06 26.57
N ALA A 18 -13.50 10.99 27.29
CA ALA A 18 -12.10 11.35 27.00
C ALA A 18 -11.14 10.19 27.26
N HIS A 19 -11.30 9.47 28.38
CA HIS A 19 -10.49 8.28 28.66
C HIS A 19 -10.71 7.17 27.63
N TRP A 20 -11.99 6.92 27.26
CA TRP A 20 -12.32 5.94 26.24
C TRP A 20 -11.67 6.28 24.90
N ASN A 21 -11.78 7.54 24.46
CA ASN A 21 -11.19 7.99 23.20
C ASN A 21 -9.66 7.91 23.22
N GLN A 22 -9.02 8.22 24.34
CA GLN A 22 -7.56 8.18 24.47
C GLN A 22 -7.02 6.74 24.57
N ASP A 23 -7.59 5.92 25.45
CA ASP A 23 -7.02 4.63 25.82
C ASP A 23 -7.50 3.48 24.93
N VAL A 24 -8.64 3.61 24.29
CA VAL A 24 -9.25 2.56 23.45
C VAL A 24 -9.32 2.98 21.99
N VAL A 25 -10.08 4.00 21.66
CA VAL A 25 -10.35 4.37 20.27
C VAL A 25 -9.08 4.80 19.55
N ALA A 26 -8.24 5.64 20.17
CA ALA A 26 -7.00 6.11 19.55
C ALA A 26 -6.00 4.96 19.33
N ASN A 27 -5.91 4.00 20.25
CA ASN A 27 -5.03 2.85 20.11
C ASN A 27 -5.56 1.84 19.07
N ILE A 28 -6.87 1.63 18.98
CA ILE A 28 -7.46 0.79 17.92
C ILE A 28 -7.18 1.41 16.55
N VAL A 29 -7.33 2.72 16.38
CA VAL A 29 -7.01 3.42 15.13
C VAL A 29 -5.53 3.30 14.79
N ALA A 30 -4.63 3.38 15.78
CA ALA A 30 -3.19 3.20 15.56
C ALA A 30 -2.81 1.78 15.12
N LEU A 31 -3.59 0.77 15.53
CA LEU A 31 -3.39 -0.64 15.12
C LEU A 31 -4.00 -0.97 13.75
N ALA A 32 -4.77 -0.05 13.16
CA ALA A 32 -5.42 -0.25 11.86
C ALA A 32 -4.50 0.02 10.66
N ASP A 33 -3.27 0.48 10.88
CA ASP A 33 -2.27 0.65 9.83
C ASP A 33 -1.76 -0.72 9.35
N GLY A 34 -1.60 -0.86 8.05
CA GLY A 34 -1.14 -2.09 7.42
C GLY A 34 -0.21 -1.84 6.24
N VAL A 35 0.24 -2.93 5.64
CA VAL A 35 1.06 -2.89 4.43
C VAL A 35 0.61 -3.97 3.46
N ILE A 36 0.49 -3.62 2.18
CA ILE A 36 0.36 -4.57 1.08
C ILE A 36 1.75 -4.73 0.47
N ILE A 37 2.25 -5.96 0.43
CA ILE A 37 3.59 -6.27 -0.08
C ILE A 37 3.46 -7.10 -1.34
N VAL A 38 4.12 -6.66 -2.41
CA VAL A 38 4.25 -7.39 -3.66
C VAL A 38 5.73 -7.51 -3.98
N THR A 39 6.20 -8.75 -4.10
CA THR A 39 7.58 -9.05 -4.46
C THR A 39 7.61 -9.66 -5.84
N ILE A 40 8.52 -9.17 -6.69
CA ILE A 40 8.87 -9.79 -7.95
C ILE A 40 10.29 -10.38 -7.83
N ASP A 41 10.45 -11.58 -8.33
CA ASP A 41 11.71 -12.32 -8.33
C ASP A 41 11.87 -12.99 -9.71
N GLY A 42 12.95 -12.68 -10.38
CA GLY A 42 13.30 -13.23 -11.68
C GLY A 42 14.26 -14.42 -11.60
N ASP A 43 14.50 -14.96 -10.39
CA ASP A 43 15.43 -16.07 -10.17
C ASP A 43 16.81 -15.80 -10.78
N GLY A 44 17.34 -14.61 -10.45
CA GLY A 44 18.64 -14.14 -10.96
C GLY A 44 18.61 -13.57 -12.39
N SER A 45 17.44 -13.49 -13.02
CA SER A 45 17.23 -12.87 -14.33
C SER A 45 16.27 -11.68 -14.21
N VAL A 46 16.26 -10.80 -15.22
CA VAL A 46 15.28 -9.70 -15.28
C VAL A 46 13.88 -10.29 -15.48
N PRO A 47 12.93 -10.02 -14.57
CA PRO A 47 11.56 -10.52 -14.70
C PRO A 47 10.84 -10.04 -15.97
N SER A 48 9.85 -10.80 -16.43
CA SER A 48 8.98 -10.39 -17.52
C SER A 48 7.97 -9.33 -17.08
N THR A 49 7.66 -8.39 -17.97
CA THR A 49 6.59 -7.39 -17.77
C THR A 49 5.20 -8.04 -17.80
N GLY A 50 4.22 -7.34 -17.24
CA GLY A 50 2.82 -7.77 -17.19
C GLY A 50 2.25 -7.79 -15.77
N ILE A 51 1.12 -8.45 -15.57
CA ILE A 51 0.46 -8.54 -14.27
C ILE A 51 1.24 -9.46 -13.32
N VAL A 52 1.79 -8.88 -12.26
CA VAL A 52 2.61 -9.58 -11.25
C VAL A 52 1.84 -9.93 -9.98
N ALA A 53 0.73 -9.24 -9.70
CA ALA A 53 -0.14 -9.58 -8.57
C ALA A 53 -1.60 -9.24 -8.85
N ARG A 54 -2.49 -10.02 -8.20
CA ARG A 54 -3.93 -9.82 -8.19
C ARG A 54 -4.41 -9.92 -6.75
N LEU A 55 -5.13 -8.90 -6.28
CA LEU A 55 -5.52 -8.76 -4.89
C LEU A 55 -7.02 -8.39 -4.82
N SER A 56 -7.67 -8.75 -3.73
CA SER A 56 -9.00 -8.25 -3.37
C SER A 56 -8.92 -7.46 -2.07
N VAL A 57 -9.68 -6.40 -1.98
CA VAL A 57 -9.74 -5.50 -0.82
C VAL A 57 -10.87 -5.94 0.10
N PRO A 58 -10.59 -6.54 1.28
CA PRO A 58 -11.65 -7.05 2.16
C PRO A 58 -12.36 -5.96 2.96
N THR A 59 -11.66 -4.87 3.28
CA THR A 59 -12.16 -3.74 4.07
C THR A 59 -11.72 -2.43 3.44
N PRO A 60 -12.45 -1.32 3.64
CA PRO A 60 -12.04 -0.03 3.09
C PRO A 60 -10.66 0.39 3.61
N LEU A 61 -9.78 0.79 2.70
CA LEU A 61 -8.41 1.20 2.99
C LEU A 61 -8.07 2.50 2.26
N THR A 62 -7.09 3.24 2.78
CA THR A 62 -6.46 4.37 2.09
C THR A 62 -4.97 4.11 1.95
N ILE A 63 -4.44 4.17 0.73
CA ILE A 63 -3.00 4.12 0.47
C ILE A 63 -2.38 5.43 0.95
N THR A 64 -1.31 5.36 1.74
CA THR A 64 -0.64 6.53 2.32
C THR A 64 0.80 6.69 1.88
N GLN A 65 1.41 5.64 1.33
CA GLN A 65 2.79 5.67 0.85
C GLN A 65 3.06 4.47 -0.05
N VAL A 66 3.95 4.64 -1.02
CA VAL A 66 4.56 3.55 -1.77
C VAL A 66 6.07 3.53 -1.55
N THR A 67 6.63 2.35 -1.40
CA THR A 67 8.08 2.12 -1.26
C THR A 67 8.51 1.04 -2.22
N LEU A 68 9.60 1.26 -2.93
CA LEU A 68 10.27 0.28 -3.79
C LEU A 68 11.66 -0.01 -3.23
N LEU A 69 12.01 -1.29 -3.15
CA LEU A 69 13.33 -1.77 -2.74
C LEU A 69 13.79 -2.83 -3.73
N ALA A 70 14.92 -2.60 -4.40
CA ALA A 70 15.50 -3.49 -5.39
C ALA A 70 16.81 -4.11 -4.91
N ASP A 71 17.23 -5.19 -5.52
CA ASP A 71 18.51 -5.89 -5.28
C ASP A 71 19.72 -5.11 -5.82
N VAL A 72 19.54 -4.46 -6.97
CA VAL A 72 20.58 -3.66 -7.63
C VAL A 72 20.00 -2.34 -8.14
N SER A 73 20.89 -1.38 -8.42
CA SER A 73 20.50 -0.13 -9.06
C SER A 73 20.04 -0.40 -10.50
N GLY A 74 18.84 0.09 -10.83
CA GLY A 74 18.25 -0.16 -12.15
C GLY A 74 17.00 0.66 -12.39
N ASN A 75 16.24 0.28 -13.40
CA ASN A 75 15.00 0.93 -13.78
C ASN A 75 13.83 -0.04 -13.64
N ILE A 76 12.74 0.43 -13.03
CA ILE A 76 11.50 -0.31 -12.93
C ILE A 76 10.33 0.67 -12.87
N VAL A 77 9.21 0.33 -13.50
CA VAL A 77 7.96 1.07 -13.44
C VAL A 77 6.83 0.09 -13.16
N PHE A 78 6.10 0.34 -12.08
CA PHE A 78 4.85 -0.36 -11.79
C PHE A 78 3.66 0.54 -12.11
N ASP A 79 2.54 -0.08 -12.45
CA ASP A 79 1.22 0.55 -12.47
C ASP A 79 0.28 -0.23 -11.55
N ILE A 80 -0.71 0.46 -11.00
CA ILE A 80 -1.72 -0.15 -10.12
C ILE A 80 -3.08 0.15 -10.72
N TRP A 81 -3.84 -0.91 -11.03
CA TRP A 81 -5.18 -0.80 -11.59
C TRP A 81 -6.20 -1.27 -10.57
N LYS A 82 -7.34 -0.60 -10.50
CA LYS A 82 -8.40 -0.90 -9.54
C LYS A 82 -9.78 -0.79 -10.18
N ASP A 83 -10.60 -1.82 -9.99
CA ASP A 83 -12.03 -1.74 -10.27
C ASP A 83 -12.83 -2.59 -9.27
N SER A 84 -14.13 -2.44 -9.26
CA SER A 84 -15.03 -3.27 -8.47
C SER A 84 -14.98 -4.74 -8.91
N PHE A 85 -15.34 -5.66 -8.02
CA PHE A 85 -15.42 -7.08 -8.38
C PHE A 85 -16.42 -7.34 -9.53
N ALA A 86 -17.46 -6.50 -9.65
CA ALA A 86 -18.45 -6.63 -10.71
C ALA A 86 -17.88 -6.36 -12.12
N ASN A 87 -16.86 -5.51 -12.21
CA ASN A 87 -16.21 -5.13 -13.47
C ASN A 87 -14.88 -5.86 -13.70
N TYR A 88 -14.59 -6.91 -12.91
CA TYR A 88 -13.36 -7.69 -13.04
C TYR A 88 -13.18 -8.25 -14.47
N PRO A 89 -11.97 -8.21 -15.03
CA PRO A 89 -10.70 -7.74 -14.48
C PRO A 89 -10.46 -6.24 -14.74
N PRO A 90 -9.81 -5.51 -13.80
CA PRO A 90 -9.34 -4.14 -14.07
C PRO A 90 -8.32 -4.12 -15.20
N THR A 91 -8.29 -3.02 -15.93
CA THR A 91 -7.44 -2.79 -17.11
C THR A 91 -6.55 -1.56 -16.91
N VAL A 92 -5.69 -1.26 -17.88
CA VAL A 92 -4.86 -0.05 -17.87
C VAL A 92 -5.68 1.25 -17.79
N ALA A 93 -6.92 1.23 -18.24
CA ALA A 93 -7.84 2.39 -18.13
C ALA A 93 -8.24 2.68 -16.67
N ASP A 94 -8.10 1.69 -15.79
CA ASP A 94 -8.51 1.74 -14.39
C ASP A 94 -7.31 2.06 -13.46
N THR A 95 -6.25 2.67 -14.02
CA THR A 95 -5.05 3.07 -13.26
C THR A 95 -5.42 4.03 -12.14
N ILE A 96 -4.87 3.77 -10.94
CA ILE A 96 -5.00 4.66 -9.78
C ILE A 96 -3.78 5.53 -9.56
N THR A 97 -2.69 5.32 -10.31
CA THR A 97 -1.41 6.03 -10.14
C THR A 97 -1.29 7.26 -11.05
N ALA A 98 -2.21 7.43 -11.97
CA ALA A 98 -2.20 8.50 -12.98
C ALA A 98 -0.83 8.58 -13.69
N SER A 99 -0.19 9.76 -13.72
CA SER A 99 1.15 9.96 -14.28
C SER A 99 2.30 9.73 -13.29
N ALA A 100 1.99 9.50 -12.01
CA ALA A 100 2.99 9.37 -10.94
C ALA A 100 3.15 7.89 -10.54
N LYS A 101 3.48 7.03 -11.51
CA LYS A 101 3.67 5.59 -11.31
C LYS A 101 4.85 5.30 -10.38
N PRO A 102 4.77 4.27 -9.50
CA PRO A 102 5.91 3.83 -8.70
C PRO A 102 7.11 3.48 -9.57
N THR A 103 8.21 4.21 -9.41
CA THR A 103 9.34 4.14 -10.34
C THR A 103 10.69 4.13 -9.60
N LEU A 104 11.63 3.29 -10.09
CA LEU A 104 13.07 3.47 -9.90
C LEU A 104 13.67 3.90 -11.22
N SER A 105 14.55 4.90 -11.21
CA SER A 105 15.30 5.38 -12.36
C SER A 105 16.77 5.46 -11.99
N GLY A 106 17.55 4.45 -12.40
CA GLY A 106 18.94 4.30 -12.02
C GLY A 106 19.15 4.21 -10.51
N ALA A 107 18.17 3.68 -9.75
CA ALA A 107 18.16 3.69 -8.30
C ALA A 107 17.88 2.30 -7.73
N ILE A 108 18.25 2.09 -6.45
CA ILE A 108 18.02 0.84 -5.72
C ILE A 108 16.80 0.93 -4.80
N LYS A 109 16.33 2.13 -4.51
CA LYS A 109 15.17 2.37 -3.64
C LYS A 109 14.45 3.66 -3.97
N SER A 110 13.16 3.71 -3.67
CA SER A 110 12.31 4.89 -3.78
C SER A 110 11.21 4.86 -2.71
N GLN A 111 10.78 6.02 -2.26
CA GLN A 111 9.66 6.15 -1.35
C GLN A 111 8.89 7.42 -1.67
N ASP A 112 7.57 7.31 -1.84
CA ASP A 112 6.68 8.45 -2.07
C ASP A 112 5.47 8.37 -1.13
N GLY A 113 5.29 9.37 -0.29
CA GLY A 113 4.15 9.56 0.59
C GLY A 113 3.24 10.72 0.15
N THR A 114 3.58 11.40 -0.96
CA THR A 114 2.76 12.49 -1.52
C THR A 114 1.66 11.94 -2.43
N LEU A 115 1.98 10.90 -3.21
CA LEU A 115 1.07 10.18 -4.12
C LEU A 115 0.29 11.13 -5.04
N THR A 116 1.01 12.07 -5.69
CA THR A 116 0.41 13.12 -6.50
C THR A 116 -0.47 12.56 -7.61
N GLY A 117 -1.74 12.93 -7.61
CA GLY A 117 -2.72 12.51 -8.62
C GLY A 117 -3.25 11.08 -8.45
N TRP A 118 -2.84 10.35 -7.41
CA TRP A 118 -3.35 9.02 -7.17
C TRP A 118 -4.80 9.01 -6.68
N THR A 119 -5.53 7.97 -7.07
CA THR A 119 -6.77 7.57 -6.40
C THR A 119 -6.42 6.64 -5.25
N THR A 120 -6.22 7.18 -4.04
CA THR A 120 -5.69 6.44 -2.89
C THR A 120 -6.73 5.62 -2.13
N SER A 121 -8.02 5.88 -2.35
CA SER A 121 -9.14 5.20 -1.68
C SER A 121 -9.41 3.84 -2.30
N LEU A 122 -9.49 2.80 -1.48
CA LEU A 122 -9.83 1.43 -1.84
C LEU A 122 -11.10 1.04 -1.08
N ASN A 123 -12.14 0.60 -1.79
CA ASN A 123 -13.39 0.16 -1.17
C ASN A 123 -13.37 -1.35 -0.90
N SER A 124 -14.18 -1.79 0.06
CA SER A 124 -14.41 -3.23 0.24
C SER A 124 -14.98 -3.85 -1.05
N GLY A 125 -14.40 -4.96 -1.48
CA GLY A 125 -14.77 -5.65 -2.71
C GLY A 125 -14.06 -5.13 -3.97
N ASP A 126 -13.23 -4.08 -3.88
CA ASP A 126 -12.37 -3.70 -5.01
C ASP A 126 -11.36 -4.82 -5.31
N THR A 127 -11.03 -4.95 -6.58
CA THR A 127 -9.95 -5.80 -7.07
C THR A 127 -8.79 -4.94 -7.57
N ILE A 128 -7.57 -5.32 -7.22
CA ILE A 128 -6.36 -4.57 -7.56
C ILE A 128 -5.45 -5.47 -8.38
N PHE A 129 -4.98 -4.96 -9.50
CA PHE A 129 -3.89 -5.56 -10.27
C PHE A 129 -2.65 -4.69 -10.15
N ILE A 130 -1.52 -5.35 -9.91
CA ILE A 130 -0.21 -4.73 -10.00
C ILE A 130 0.40 -5.14 -11.33
N ASN A 131 0.64 -4.18 -12.18
CA ASN A 131 1.27 -4.38 -13.48
C ASN A 131 2.72 -3.89 -13.44
N LEU A 132 3.62 -4.69 -13.95
CA LEU A 132 5.01 -4.32 -14.20
C LEU A 132 5.09 -3.78 -15.63
N ASP A 133 5.13 -2.46 -15.79
CA ASP A 133 5.13 -1.80 -17.10
C ASP A 133 6.49 -1.96 -17.79
N SER A 134 7.58 -1.79 -17.04
CA SER A 134 8.93 -1.92 -17.55
C SER A 134 9.91 -2.29 -16.45
N ILE A 135 11.00 -2.96 -16.81
CA ILE A 135 12.09 -3.32 -15.91
C ILE A 135 13.38 -3.48 -16.72
N ALA A 136 14.50 -3.04 -16.13
CA ALA A 136 15.83 -3.26 -16.69
C ALA A 136 16.86 -3.37 -15.57
N THR A 137 17.74 -4.37 -15.67
CA THR A 137 18.86 -4.68 -14.75
C THR A 137 18.41 -5.34 -13.43
N ILE A 138 17.32 -4.88 -12.81
CA ILE A 138 16.80 -5.38 -11.54
C ILE A 138 16.33 -6.83 -11.71
N THR A 139 16.74 -7.73 -10.81
CA THR A 139 16.30 -9.13 -10.81
C THR A 139 15.34 -9.45 -9.68
N TYR A 140 15.34 -8.61 -8.63
CA TYR A 140 14.45 -8.73 -7.48
C TYR A 140 14.00 -7.34 -7.01
N CYS A 141 12.71 -7.17 -6.81
CA CYS A 141 12.16 -5.92 -6.27
C CYS A 141 10.93 -6.18 -5.40
N THR A 142 10.88 -5.49 -4.26
CA THR A 142 9.69 -5.47 -3.39
C THR A 142 9.03 -4.10 -3.49
N MET A 143 7.73 -4.09 -3.81
CA MET A 143 6.87 -2.94 -3.68
C MET A 143 6.02 -3.07 -2.43
N MET A 144 5.99 -2.03 -1.62
CA MET A 144 5.18 -1.95 -0.40
C MET A 144 4.24 -0.75 -0.49
N LEU A 145 2.94 -0.98 -0.31
CA LEU A 145 1.94 0.06 -0.16
C LEU A 145 1.57 0.14 1.33
N LYS A 146 1.94 1.24 1.98
CA LYS A 146 1.45 1.51 3.32
C LYS A 146 -0.02 1.93 3.23
N VAL A 147 -0.86 1.27 3.99
CA VAL A 147 -2.31 1.53 4.02
C VAL A 147 -2.77 1.79 5.43
N LYS A 148 -3.86 2.54 5.56
CA LYS A 148 -4.61 2.68 6.81
C LYS A 148 -6.07 2.35 6.55
N GLN A 149 -6.77 1.89 7.57
CA GLN A 149 -8.21 1.71 7.51
C GLN A 149 -8.90 3.07 7.28
N ALA A 150 -9.87 3.09 6.34
CA ALA A 150 -10.62 4.30 5.98
C ALA A 150 -11.78 4.54 6.94
#